data_697f6c3a55b0ce498edd445e4f9ff383
#
_entry.id   697f6c3a55b0ce498edd445e4f9ff383
#
_cell.length_a   1.000
_cell.length_b   1.000
_cell.length_c   1.000
_cell.angle_alpha   90.00
_cell.angle_beta   90.00
_cell.angle_gamma   90.00
#
_symmetry.space_group_name_H-M   'P 1'
#
loop_
_entity.id
_entity.type
_entity.pdbx_description
1 polymer ?
#
loop_
_entity_poly.entity_id
_entity_poly.type
_entity_poly.pdbx_seq_one_letter_code
_entity_poly.pdbx_strand_id
1 'polypeptide(L)'
;GSYLLQPTYWAGLAAALAFAVLAGVMPGVNSSFVMALAIPLIVIEIDDPAIGLVMLATITGVNNTLDSIPAILYGQPGAATQVTFLEGHQLARQGKAAHTLGAVYAVSAMGGIIGALALLIAIPLIRPVILRFGFSEIAAVALAGVAVISVLSQGAMLKGLIAAIVGMLAAVIGIDPISGISRLTIGPLFELPLIPV
;
A
#
# COMPACT_ATOMS: atom_id res chain seq x y z
N GLY A 1 -19.82 -1.03 18.02
CA GLY A 1 -20.50 0.29 17.95
C GLY A 1 -19.90 1.38 18.84
N SER A 2 -19.03 1.03 19.80
CA SER A 2 -18.48 2.00 20.77
C SER A 2 -17.43 2.95 20.22
N TYR A 3 -16.73 2.57 19.17
CA TYR A 3 -15.64 3.39 18.58
C TYR A 3 -16.13 4.71 18.01
N LEU A 4 -17.29 4.75 17.39
CA LEU A 4 -17.87 5.98 16.81
C LEU A 4 -18.19 7.07 17.85
N LEU A 5 -18.22 6.73 19.13
CA LEU A 5 -18.46 7.66 20.23
C LEU A 5 -17.15 8.16 20.88
N GLN A 6 -16.00 7.64 20.46
CA GLN A 6 -14.71 8.01 21.05
C GLN A 6 -14.10 9.21 20.30
N PRO A 7 -13.73 10.30 21.00
CA PRO A 7 -13.07 11.44 20.37
C PRO A 7 -11.74 11.07 19.71
N THR A 8 -11.01 10.11 20.29
CA THR A 8 -9.73 9.59 19.77
C THR A 8 -9.88 8.94 18.40
N TYR A 9 -11.01 8.27 18.13
CA TYR A 9 -11.30 7.70 16.80
C TYR A 9 -11.40 8.79 15.73
N TRP A 10 -12.15 9.85 15.99
CA TRP A 10 -12.33 10.94 15.04
C TRP A 10 -11.07 11.78 14.86
N ALA A 11 -10.31 12.02 15.94
CA ALA A 11 -9.03 12.72 15.88
C ALA A 11 -8.02 11.92 15.05
N GLY A 12 -7.92 10.60 15.28
CA GLY A 12 -7.07 9.71 14.49
C GLY A 12 -7.46 9.67 13.02
N LEU A 13 -8.76 9.58 12.73
CA LEU A 13 -9.27 9.60 11.36
C LEU A 13 -8.94 10.92 10.64
N ALA A 14 -9.12 12.06 11.32
CA ALA A 14 -8.79 13.37 10.77
C ALA A 14 -7.28 13.51 10.50
N ALA A 15 -6.44 13.04 11.42
CA ALA A 15 -4.99 13.03 11.24
C ALA A 15 -4.56 12.13 10.07
N ALA A 16 -5.14 10.94 9.96
CA ALA A 16 -4.91 10.01 8.87
C ALA A 16 -5.33 10.61 7.51
N LEU A 17 -6.49 11.27 7.45
CA LEU A 17 -6.95 11.97 6.25
C LEU A 17 -5.99 13.10 5.86
N ALA A 18 -5.60 13.95 6.80
CA ALA A 18 -4.68 15.06 6.54
C ALA A 18 -3.33 14.55 6.01
N PHE A 19 -2.78 13.53 6.65
CA PHE A 19 -1.52 12.91 6.22
C PHE A 19 -1.63 12.30 4.83
N ALA A 20 -2.71 11.57 4.56
CA ALA A 20 -2.95 10.94 3.27
C ALA A 20 -3.15 11.95 2.13
N VAL A 21 -3.85 13.06 2.39
CA VAL A 21 -4.03 14.14 1.41
C VAL A 21 -2.70 14.79 1.07
N LEU A 22 -1.90 15.12 2.08
CA LEU A 22 -0.58 15.73 1.86
C LEU A 22 0.33 14.80 1.04
N ALA A 23 0.36 13.52 1.40
CA ALA A 23 1.19 12.54 0.72
C ALA A 23 0.68 12.24 -0.71
N GLY A 24 -0.63 12.10 -0.89
CA GLY A 24 -1.22 11.69 -2.16
C GLY A 24 -1.16 12.75 -3.26
N VAL A 25 -1.03 14.02 -2.90
CA VAL A 25 -0.84 15.12 -3.87
C VAL A 25 0.62 15.27 -4.30
N MET A 26 1.56 14.72 -3.51
CA MET A 26 3.00 14.85 -3.79
C MET A 26 3.43 13.87 -4.88
N PRO A 27 3.96 14.37 -6.02
CA PRO A 27 4.45 13.51 -7.09
C PRO A 27 5.61 12.62 -6.61
N GLY A 28 5.57 11.33 -6.95
CA GLY A 28 6.64 10.39 -6.61
C GLY A 28 6.56 9.78 -5.20
N VAL A 29 5.59 10.18 -4.38
CA VAL A 29 5.34 9.58 -3.06
C VAL A 29 4.33 8.44 -3.22
N ASN A 30 4.81 7.22 -3.23
CA ASN A 30 3.95 6.05 -3.35
C ASN A 30 3.37 5.59 -2.01
N SER A 31 2.31 4.76 -2.06
CA SER A 31 1.64 4.23 -0.87
C SER A 31 2.56 3.43 0.05
N SER A 32 3.55 2.71 -0.49
CA SER A 32 4.50 1.94 0.33
C SER A 32 5.38 2.84 1.18
N PHE A 33 5.87 3.96 0.62
CA PHE A 33 6.63 4.95 1.36
C PHE A 33 5.79 5.62 2.45
N VAL A 34 4.54 5.98 2.11
CA VAL A 34 3.60 6.58 3.06
C VAL A 34 3.31 5.63 4.22
N MET A 35 3.11 4.35 3.93
CA MET A 35 2.88 3.32 4.96
C MET A 35 4.11 3.09 5.83
N ALA A 36 5.32 3.10 5.25
CA ALA A 36 6.57 2.96 6.00
C ALA A 36 6.75 4.07 7.06
N LEU A 37 6.27 5.28 6.76
CA LEU A 37 6.26 6.40 7.71
C LEU A 37 5.08 6.31 8.70
N ALA A 38 3.89 5.93 8.23
CA ALA A 38 2.67 5.93 9.02
C ALA A 38 2.65 4.83 10.09
N ILE A 39 3.12 3.61 9.76
CA ILE A 39 3.05 2.47 10.67
C ILE A 39 3.78 2.74 12.00
N PRO A 40 5.05 3.16 12.02
CA PRO A 40 5.74 3.42 13.29
C PRO A 40 5.07 4.52 14.11
N LEU A 41 4.61 5.60 13.45
CA LEU A 41 3.95 6.71 14.13
C LEU A 41 2.64 6.25 14.77
N ILE A 42 1.82 5.50 14.05
CA ILE A 42 0.53 5.01 14.55
C ILE A 42 0.73 4.02 15.69
N VAL A 43 1.70 3.11 15.58
CA VAL A 43 1.98 2.10 16.63
C VAL A 43 2.49 2.75 17.92
N ILE A 44 3.22 3.87 17.84
CA ILE A 44 3.72 4.59 19.02
C ILE A 44 2.61 5.42 19.68
N GLU A 45 1.74 6.06 18.89
CA GLU A 45 0.78 7.05 19.38
C GLU A 45 -0.60 6.45 19.71
N ILE A 46 -0.94 5.31 19.13
CA ILE A 46 -2.28 4.72 19.22
C ILE A 46 -2.23 3.37 19.90
N ASP A 47 -2.73 3.32 21.14
CA ASP A 47 -2.79 2.09 21.94
C ASP A 47 -3.82 1.06 21.43
N ASP A 48 -4.91 1.54 20.78
CA ASP A 48 -5.98 0.67 20.28
C ASP A 48 -5.67 0.20 18.84
N PRO A 49 -5.37 -1.10 18.64
CA PRO A 49 -5.04 -1.64 17.32
C PRO A 49 -6.16 -1.45 16.28
N ALA A 50 -7.44 -1.42 16.72
CA ALA A 50 -8.55 -1.26 15.80
C ALA A 50 -8.58 0.17 15.22
N ILE A 51 -8.31 1.17 16.04
CA ILE A 51 -8.18 2.57 15.58
C ILE A 51 -6.97 2.69 14.64
N GLY A 52 -5.83 2.12 15.02
CA GLY A 52 -4.63 2.10 14.18
C GLY A 52 -4.88 1.48 12.81
N LEU A 53 -5.57 0.34 12.73
CA LEU A 53 -5.93 -0.30 11.47
C LEU A 53 -6.85 0.57 10.60
N VAL A 54 -7.82 1.25 11.20
CA VAL A 54 -8.70 2.18 10.46
C VAL A 54 -7.91 3.35 9.91
N MET A 55 -6.96 3.91 10.67
CA MET A 55 -6.08 4.98 10.22
C MET A 55 -5.22 4.52 9.02
N LEU A 56 -4.59 3.35 9.09
CA LEU A 56 -3.78 2.79 8.01
C LEU A 56 -4.61 2.52 6.75
N ALA A 57 -5.81 1.95 6.91
CA ALA A 57 -6.74 1.72 5.80
C ALA A 57 -7.16 3.05 5.14
N THR A 58 -7.43 4.08 5.95
CA THR A 58 -7.77 5.43 5.47
C THR A 58 -6.61 6.04 4.70
N ILE A 59 -5.40 5.99 5.23
CA ILE A 59 -4.20 6.51 4.57
C ILE A 59 -4.00 5.84 3.22
N THR A 60 -4.07 4.52 3.17
CA THR A 60 -3.88 3.77 1.92
C THR A 60 -4.95 4.08 0.89
N GLY A 61 -6.22 4.06 1.28
CA GLY A 61 -7.34 4.30 0.37
C GLY A 61 -7.34 5.72 -0.21
N VAL A 62 -7.14 6.72 0.65
CA VAL A 62 -7.10 8.12 0.24
C VAL A 62 -5.87 8.42 -0.60
N ASN A 63 -4.69 7.95 -0.20
CA ASN A 63 -3.45 8.15 -0.95
C ASN A 63 -3.55 7.56 -2.36
N ASN A 64 -4.01 6.31 -2.52
CA ASN A 64 -4.18 5.67 -3.82
C ASN A 64 -5.19 6.40 -4.72
N THR A 65 -6.23 7.01 -4.14
CA THR A 65 -7.20 7.79 -4.90
C THR A 65 -6.63 9.13 -5.35
N LEU A 66 -5.90 9.82 -4.46
CA LEU A 66 -5.31 11.13 -4.73
C LEU A 66 -4.07 11.06 -5.63
N ASP A 67 -3.39 9.91 -5.70
CA ASP A 67 -2.30 9.65 -6.65
C ASP A 67 -2.74 9.84 -8.13
N SER A 68 -4.04 9.87 -8.39
CA SER A 68 -4.59 10.26 -9.70
C SER A 68 -4.34 11.72 -10.05
N ILE A 69 -4.13 12.62 -9.09
CA ILE A 69 -3.83 14.03 -9.35
C ILE A 69 -2.49 14.18 -10.08
N PRO A 70 -1.34 13.75 -9.51
CA PRO A 70 -0.07 13.83 -10.21
C PRO A 70 -0.06 12.98 -11.49
N ALA A 71 -0.74 11.85 -11.53
CA ALA A 71 -0.85 11.03 -12.73
C ALA A 71 -1.53 11.80 -13.89
N ILE A 72 -2.67 12.42 -13.64
CA ILE A 72 -3.46 13.10 -14.67
C ILE A 72 -2.87 14.47 -15.02
N LEU A 73 -2.46 15.27 -14.02
CA LEU A 73 -2.01 16.64 -14.28
C LEU A 73 -0.56 16.69 -14.76
N TYR A 74 0.32 15.94 -14.13
CA TYR A 74 1.77 16.03 -14.40
C TYR A 74 2.29 14.86 -15.26
N GLY A 75 1.48 13.85 -15.51
CA GLY A 75 1.93 12.67 -16.25
C GLY A 75 2.87 11.78 -15.46
N GLN A 76 2.77 11.76 -14.13
CA GLN A 76 3.58 10.95 -13.22
C GLN A 76 2.72 9.93 -12.50
N PRO A 77 2.44 8.77 -13.13
CA PRO A 77 1.60 7.75 -12.53
C PRO A 77 2.34 7.01 -11.42
N GLY A 78 1.66 6.78 -10.30
CA GLY A 78 2.05 5.81 -9.30
C GLY A 78 1.64 4.39 -9.68
N ALA A 79 1.89 3.43 -8.79
CA ALA A 79 1.57 2.02 -9.05
C ALA A 79 0.07 1.78 -9.28
N ALA A 80 -0.80 2.50 -8.58
CA ALA A 80 -2.25 2.35 -8.66
C ALA A 80 -2.88 3.08 -9.87
N THR A 81 -2.18 4.04 -10.47
CA THR A 81 -2.75 4.98 -11.47
C THR A 81 -2.17 4.80 -12.88
N GLN A 82 -1.38 3.76 -13.12
CA GLN A 82 -0.73 3.51 -14.42
C GLN A 82 -1.72 3.39 -15.59
N VAL A 83 -2.89 2.79 -15.37
CA VAL A 83 -3.91 2.68 -16.42
C VAL A 83 -4.65 4.01 -16.59
N THR A 84 -5.00 4.65 -15.48
CA THR A 84 -5.72 5.95 -15.48
C THR A 84 -4.90 7.06 -16.16
N PHE A 85 -3.58 7.00 -16.06
CA PHE A 85 -2.65 7.94 -16.70
C PHE A 85 -2.77 7.95 -18.23
N LEU A 86 -2.91 6.79 -18.86
CA LEU A 86 -2.82 6.64 -20.32
C LEU A 86 -3.82 7.56 -21.06
N GLU A 87 -5.05 7.57 -20.62
CA GLU A 87 -6.11 8.40 -21.20
C GLU A 87 -6.32 9.70 -20.42
N GLY A 88 -6.19 9.62 -19.08
CA GLY A 88 -6.45 10.76 -18.19
C GLY A 88 -5.53 11.93 -18.43
N HIS A 89 -4.23 11.70 -18.61
CA HIS A 89 -3.27 12.76 -18.92
C HIS A 89 -3.52 13.38 -20.30
N GLN A 90 -3.89 12.59 -21.29
CA GLN A 90 -4.22 13.11 -22.62
C GLN A 90 -5.44 14.03 -22.59
N LEU A 91 -6.47 13.66 -21.83
CA LEU A 91 -7.65 14.50 -21.63
C LEU A 91 -7.32 15.79 -20.86
N ALA A 92 -6.44 15.70 -19.86
CA ALA A 92 -5.96 16.87 -19.13
C ALA A 92 -5.23 17.86 -20.05
N ARG A 93 -4.39 17.39 -20.96
CA ARG A 93 -3.71 18.22 -21.98
C ARG A 93 -4.69 18.87 -22.96
N GLN A 94 -5.90 18.33 -23.13
CA GLN A 94 -6.98 18.91 -23.91
C GLN A 94 -7.81 19.94 -23.11
N GLY A 95 -7.39 20.30 -21.89
CA GLY A 95 -8.13 21.22 -21.02
C GLY A 95 -9.27 20.59 -20.24
N LYS A 96 -9.43 19.25 -20.26
CA LYS A 96 -10.52 18.50 -19.60
C LYS A 96 -10.11 17.91 -18.24
N ALA A 97 -9.06 18.44 -17.61
CA ALA A 97 -8.50 17.89 -16.38
C ALA A 97 -9.54 17.77 -15.24
N ALA A 98 -10.33 18.82 -15.00
CA ALA A 98 -11.35 18.82 -13.95
C ALA A 98 -12.42 17.75 -14.18
N HIS A 99 -12.88 17.59 -15.42
CA HIS A 99 -13.85 16.55 -15.77
C HIS A 99 -13.27 15.14 -15.56
N THR A 100 -12.02 14.93 -15.97
CA THR A 100 -11.33 13.64 -15.83
C THR A 100 -11.13 13.28 -14.36
N LEU A 101 -10.66 14.22 -13.54
CA LEU A 101 -10.50 14.00 -12.10
C LEU A 101 -11.84 13.72 -11.42
N GLY A 102 -12.89 14.48 -11.80
CA GLY A 102 -14.24 14.23 -11.28
C GLY A 102 -14.76 12.83 -11.60
N ALA A 103 -14.55 12.36 -12.82
CA ALA A 103 -14.93 11.01 -13.23
C ALA A 103 -14.15 9.94 -12.45
N VAL A 104 -12.82 10.11 -12.30
CA VAL A 104 -11.98 9.19 -11.55
C VAL A 104 -12.41 9.10 -10.09
N TYR A 105 -12.69 10.22 -9.44
CA TYR A 105 -13.12 10.22 -8.04
C TYR A 105 -14.52 9.63 -7.86
N ALA A 106 -15.43 9.89 -8.78
CA ALA A 106 -16.76 9.28 -8.74
C ALA A 106 -16.67 7.76 -8.86
N VAL A 107 -15.88 7.25 -9.80
CA VAL A 107 -15.67 5.81 -9.98
C VAL A 107 -14.92 5.20 -8.78
N SER A 108 -13.91 5.88 -8.24
CA SER A 108 -13.21 5.46 -7.00
C SER A 108 -14.15 5.35 -5.82
N ALA A 109 -15.05 6.32 -5.63
CA ALA A 109 -16.03 6.28 -4.55
C ALA A 109 -17.00 5.10 -4.71
N MET A 110 -17.51 4.88 -5.91
CA MET A 110 -18.36 3.72 -6.21
C MET A 110 -17.62 2.39 -6.00
N GLY A 111 -16.39 2.30 -6.51
CA GLY A 111 -15.52 1.14 -6.31
C GLY A 111 -15.23 0.87 -4.85
N GLY A 112 -15.00 1.91 -4.05
CA GLY A 112 -14.81 1.83 -2.62
C GLY A 112 -16.03 1.27 -1.88
N ILE A 113 -17.23 1.72 -2.23
CA ILE A 113 -18.48 1.20 -1.66
C ILE A 113 -18.68 -0.28 -2.03
N ILE A 114 -18.53 -0.61 -3.30
CA ILE A 114 -18.68 -1.99 -3.79
C ILE A 114 -17.61 -2.89 -3.13
N GLY A 115 -16.37 -2.42 -3.04
CA GLY A 115 -15.27 -3.12 -2.40
C GLY A 115 -15.53 -3.37 -0.91
N ALA A 116 -16.05 -2.37 -0.19
CA ALA A 116 -16.41 -2.50 1.22
C ALA A 116 -17.51 -3.54 1.44
N LEU A 117 -18.54 -3.54 0.59
CA LEU A 117 -19.62 -4.55 0.64
C LEU A 117 -19.10 -5.94 0.30
N ALA A 118 -18.25 -6.06 -0.71
CA ALA A 118 -17.62 -7.32 -1.08
C ALA A 118 -16.75 -7.86 0.06
N LEU A 119 -15.98 -6.98 0.72
CA LEU A 119 -15.12 -7.36 1.85
C LEU A 119 -15.94 -7.85 3.05
N LEU A 120 -17.07 -7.21 3.32
CA LEU A 120 -17.97 -7.58 4.41
C LEU A 120 -18.49 -9.02 4.23
N ILE A 121 -18.73 -9.44 2.99
CA ILE A 121 -19.12 -10.80 2.65
C ILE A 121 -17.91 -11.74 2.61
N ALA A 122 -16.79 -11.27 2.07
CA ALA A 122 -15.60 -12.09 1.88
C ALA A 122 -14.89 -12.46 3.20
N ILE A 123 -14.83 -11.55 4.17
CA ILE A 123 -14.12 -11.78 5.44
C ILE A 123 -14.56 -13.09 6.12
N PRO A 124 -15.86 -13.34 6.39
CA PRO A 124 -16.27 -14.58 7.06
C PRO A 124 -15.98 -15.84 6.22
N LEU A 125 -16.01 -15.73 4.88
CA LEU A 125 -15.70 -16.85 3.99
C LEU A 125 -14.20 -17.16 3.94
N ILE A 126 -13.37 -16.14 3.87
CA ILE A 126 -11.92 -16.27 3.65
C ILE A 126 -11.17 -16.53 4.96
N ARG A 127 -11.69 -16.03 6.09
CA ARG A 127 -11.06 -16.21 7.41
C ARG A 127 -10.63 -17.65 7.72
N PRO A 128 -11.46 -18.70 7.56
CA PRO A 128 -11.06 -20.06 7.86
C PRO A 128 -9.98 -20.59 6.90
N VAL A 129 -9.89 -20.03 5.70
CA VAL A 129 -8.87 -20.39 4.71
C VAL A 129 -7.54 -19.74 5.06
N ILE A 130 -7.55 -18.42 5.31
CA ILE A 130 -6.33 -17.65 5.67
C ILE A 130 -5.68 -18.21 6.94
N LEU A 131 -6.48 -18.59 7.94
CA LEU A 131 -5.95 -19.15 9.19
C LEU A 131 -5.28 -20.52 9.02
N ARG A 132 -5.43 -21.18 7.87
CA ARG A 132 -4.73 -22.42 7.52
C ARG A 132 -3.43 -22.17 6.77
N PHE A 133 -3.20 -20.95 6.29
CA PHE A 133 -1.96 -20.60 5.61
C PHE A 133 -0.83 -20.50 6.62
N GLY A 134 0.14 -21.38 6.48
CA GLY A 134 1.37 -21.36 7.24
C GLY A 134 2.51 -20.66 6.48
N PHE A 135 3.71 -20.69 7.07
CA PHE A 135 4.90 -20.09 6.46
C PHE A 135 5.28 -20.74 5.12
N SER A 136 5.00 -22.04 4.95
CA SER A 136 5.23 -22.79 3.71
C SER A 136 4.39 -22.27 2.54
N GLU A 137 3.13 -21.98 2.79
CA GLU A 137 2.20 -21.47 1.78
C GLU A 137 2.57 -20.03 1.38
N ILE A 138 2.93 -19.20 2.36
CA ILE A 138 3.41 -17.83 2.12
C ILE A 138 4.69 -17.85 1.29
N ALA A 139 5.65 -18.74 1.61
CA ALA A 139 6.86 -18.90 0.82
C ALA A 139 6.58 -19.35 -0.61
N ALA A 140 5.62 -20.29 -0.80
CA ALA A 140 5.22 -20.74 -2.12
C ALA A 140 4.60 -19.60 -2.95
N VAL A 141 3.74 -18.76 -2.34
CA VAL A 141 3.15 -17.58 -3.00
C VAL A 141 4.24 -16.56 -3.37
N ALA A 142 5.21 -16.32 -2.49
CA ALA A 142 6.34 -15.42 -2.78
C ALA A 142 7.17 -15.93 -3.96
N LEU A 143 7.49 -17.23 -4.02
CA LEU A 143 8.20 -17.84 -5.13
C LEU A 143 7.41 -17.77 -6.45
N ALA A 144 6.09 -18.00 -6.38
CA ALA A 144 5.21 -17.82 -7.54
C ALA A 144 5.22 -16.37 -8.04
N GLY A 145 5.20 -15.38 -7.13
CA GLY A 145 5.34 -13.96 -7.46
C GLY A 145 6.64 -13.65 -8.20
N VAL A 146 7.77 -14.18 -7.71
CA VAL A 146 9.08 -14.03 -8.38
C VAL A 146 9.08 -14.67 -9.77
N ALA A 147 8.47 -15.84 -9.92
CA ALA A 147 8.36 -16.49 -11.21
C ALA A 147 7.54 -15.65 -12.21
N VAL A 148 6.40 -15.09 -11.77
CA VAL A 148 5.57 -14.20 -12.60
C VAL A 148 6.33 -12.94 -13.02
N ILE A 149 7.03 -12.28 -12.10
CA ILE A 149 7.84 -11.10 -12.41
C ILE A 149 8.93 -11.44 -13.44
N SER A 150 9.58 -12.61 -13.30
CA SER A 150 10.61 -13.07 -14.23
C SER A 150 10.05 -13.29 -15.63
N VAL A 151 8.85 -13.84 -15.77
CA VAL A 151 8.18 -14.05 -17.05
C VAL A 151 7.74 -12.73 -17.68
N LEU A 152 7.26 -11.79 -16.88
CA LEU A 152 6.84 -10.46 -17.34
C LEU A 152 8.01 -9.56 -17.75
N SER A 153 9.22 -9.87 -17.34
CA SER A 153 10.45 -9.16 -17.74
C SER A 153 10.83 -9.49 -19.17
N GLN A 154 10.13 -8.91 -20.14
CA GLN A 154 10.24 -9.19 -21.59
C GLN A 154 11.69 -9.13 -22.07
N GLY A 155 12.19 -10.26 -22.58
CA GLY A 155 13.55 -10.37 -23.16
C GLY A 155 14.71 -10.36 -22.15
N ALA A 156 14.44 -10.24 -20.83
CA ALA A 156 15.45 -10.16 -19.79
C ALA A 156 15.12 -11.04 -18.57
N MET A 157 14.47 -12.18 -18.79
CA MET A 157 14.00 -13.10 -17.74
C MET A 157 15.10 -13.45 -16.72
N LEU A 158 16.32 -13.74 -17.18
CA LEU A 158 17.43 -14.05 -16.29
C LEU A 158 17.84 -12.86 -15.42
N LYS A 159 17.84 -11.65 -15.99
CA LYS A 159 18.14 -10.42 -15.25
C LYS A 159 17.06 -10.11 -14.20
N GLY A 160 15.79 -10.32 -14.56
CA GLY A 160 14.65 -10.19 -13.63
C GLY A 160 14.76 -11.18 -12.47
N LEU A 161 15.11 -12.43 -12.73
CA LEU A 161 15.31 -13.46 -11.72
C LEU A 161 16.47 -13.11 -10.77
N ILE A 162 17.61 -12.69 -11.32
CA ILE A 162 18.77 -12.28 -10.52
C ILE A 162 18.42 -11.08 -9.64
N ALA A 163 17.74 -10.06 -10.18
CA ALA A 163 17.32 -8.90 -9.43
C ALA A 163 16.35 -9.29 -8.28
N ALA A 164 15.42 -10.19 -8.54
CA ALA A 164 14.49 -10.69 -7.54
C ALA A 164 15.20 -11.47 -6.41
N ILE A 165 16.17 -12.32 -6.76
CA ILE A 165 16.98 -13.06 -5.76
C ILE A 165 17.81 -12.08 -4.92
N VAL A 166 18.46 -11.10 -5.54
CA VAL A 166 19.21 -10.06 -4.81
C VAL A 166 18.28 -9.26 -3.88
N GLY A 167 17.09 -8.89 -4.36
CA GLY A 167 16.08 -8.22 -3.54
C GLY A 167 15.63 -9.07 -2.34
N MET A 168 15.37 -10.37 -2.55
CA MET A 168 15.03 -11.28 -1.46
C MET A 168 16.18 -11.45 -0.44
N LEU A 169 17.42 -11.55 -0.90
CA LEU A 169 18.58 -11.62 0.00
C LEU A 169 18.73 -10.32 0.83
N ALA A 170 18.53 -9.17 0.19
CA ALA A 170 18.54 -7.88 0.90
C ALA A 170 17.39 -7.78 1.93
N ALA A 171 16.22 -8.30 1.61
CA ALA A 171 15.06 -8.31 2.51
C ALA A 171 15.21 -9.23 3.75
N VAL A 172 16.13 -10.20 3.71
CA VAL A 172 16.43 -11.07 4.85
C VAL A 172 17.32 -10.39 5.89
N ILE A 173 17.97 -9.27 5.54
CA ILE A 173 18.84 -8.52 6.45
C ILE A 173 17.98 -7.63 7.35
N GLY A 174 18.08 -7.78 8.67
CA GLY A 174 17.36 -6.95 9.63
C GLY A 174 16.65 -7.72 10.72
N ILE A 175 15.67 -7.13 11.35
CA ILE A 175 14.88 -7.76 12.41
C ILE A 175 13.65 -8.43 11.78
N ASP A 176 13.46 -9.71 12.06
CA ASP A 176 12.25 -10.43 11.64
C ASP A 176 11.02 -9.85 12.35
N PRO A 177 10.04 -9.29 11.61
CA PRO A 177 8.89 -8.65 12.21
C PRO A 177 7.97 -9.59 12.99
N ILE A 178 8.11 -10.92 12.79
CA ILE A 178 7.26 -11.93 13.45
C ILE A 178 7.94 -12.48 14.70
N SER A 179 9.22 -12.85 14.61
CA SER A 179 9.95 -13.44 15.71
C SER A 179 10.78 -12.45 16.54
N GLY A 180 10.99 -11.23 16.04
CA GLY A 180 11.86 -10.23 16.66
C GLY A 180 13.34 -10.58 16.67
N ILE A 181 13.73 -11.66 15.95
CA ILE A 181 15.12 -12.15 15.91
C ILE A 181 15.88 -11.40 14.82
N SER A 182 17.06 -10.88 15.18
CA SER A 182 17.97 -10.26 14.21
C SER A 182 18.54 -11.29 13.23
N ARG A 183 18.43 -11.03 11.93
CA ARG A 183 18.93 -11.89 10.86
C ARG A 183 20.04 -11.18 10.09
N LEU A 184 21.19 -11.84 9.94
CA LEU A 184 22.34 -11.35 9.16
C LEU A 184 22.77 -9.91 9.51
N THR A 185 22.66 -9.53 10.79
CA THR A 185 23.06 -8.21 11.27
C THR A 185 24.56 -8.17 11.52
N ILE A 186 25.23 -7.19 10.92
CA ILE A 186 26.66 -6.92 11.14
C ILE A 186 26.77 -5.60 11.92
N GLY A 187 26.62 -5.68 13.26
CA GLY A 187 26.74 -4.54 14.17
C GLY A 187 25.45 -3.73 14.36
N PRO A 188 25.44 -2.78 15.31
CA PRO A 188 24.23 -2.09 15.78
C PRO A 188 23.54 -1.20 14.75
N LEU A 189 24.20 -0.85 13.65
CA LEU A 189 23.61 -0.05 12.57
C LEU A 189 22.58 -0.81 11.73
N PHE A 190 22.57 -2.14 11.78
CA PHE A 190 21.64 -3.00 11.04
C PHE A 190 20.48 -3.52 11.89
N GLU A 191 20.40 -3.13 13.14
CA GLU A 191 19.25 -3.43 14.01
C GLU A 191 18.06 -2.51 13.80
N LEU A 192 18.23 -1.47 12.98
CA LEU A 192 17.12 -0.59 12.58
C LEU A 192 16.23 -1.34 11.58
N PRO A 193 14.91 -1.33 11.76
CA PRO A 193 13.95 -1.85 10.78
C PRO A 193 13.89 -0.92 9.56
N LEU A 194 14.99 -0.89 8.77
CA LEU A 194 15.17 0.09 7.69
C LEU A 194 14.63 -0.37 6.34
N ILE A 195 14.20 -1.61 6.23
CA ILE A 195 13.64 -2.13 4.98
C ILE A 195 12.26 -2.71 5.29
N PRO A 196 11.17 -1.93 5.12
CA PRO A 196 9.84 -2.50 5.12
C PRO A 196 9.70 -3.37 3.87
N VAL A 197 9.51 -4.66 4.08
CA VAL A 197 9.20 -5.63 3.03
C VAL A 197 7.71 -5.64 2.78
#